data_3e57cd50155a1da399c677c74745d66a
#
_entry.id   3e57cd50155a1da399c677c74745d66a
#
_cell.length_a   1.000
_cell.length_b   1.000
_cell.length_c   1.000
_cell.angle_alpha   90.00
_cell.angle_beta   90.00
_cell.angle_gamma   90.00
#
_symmetry.space_group_name_H-M   'P 1'
#
loop_
_entity.id
_entity.type
_entity.pdbx_description
1 polymer ?
#
loop_
_entity_poly.entity_id
_entity_poly.type
_entity_poly.pdbx_seq_one_letter_code
_entity_poly.pdbx_strand_id
1 'polypeptide(L)'
;MTGTQPIRAGAGLAYGLLGLPLAFVALPLYVLLPNHYAREFGMPLATLGAVLLAARLFDAISDPLLGRLSDHLFGRSVRAVLGVGALSAGVLALGLISLFFPAVRGPDALVAWALIALLITYTAYSQLSIAHQSWGARLGGDELQRGRIVAWREGAALVGVVLASVLPALLGLPVMLAVFAITLLLGWWAWTQAPRPAAHGGAVAGVYRPPQRASLWRPWGR
;
A
#
# COMPACT_ATOMS: atom_id res chain seq x y z
N MET A 1 -14.39 -5.20 -32.33
CA MET A 1 -13.14 -5.32 -31.56
C MET A 1 -12.57 -3.92 -31.39
N THR A 2 -13.01 -3.18 -30.37
CA THR A 2 -12.48 -1.86 -30.04
C THR A 2 -11.19 -2.08 -29.28
N GLY A 3 -10.05 -2.01 -29.99
CA GLY A 3 -8.73 -2.14 -29.42
C GLY A 3 -8.50 -1.07 -28.35
N THR A 4 -8.49 -1.46 -27.09
CA THR A 4 -8.07 -0.60 -25.98
C THR A 4 -6.62 -0.18 -26.21
N GLN A 5 -6.40 1.12 -26.41
CA GLN A 5 -5.04 1.64 -26.61
C GLN A 5 -4.18 1.31 -25.38
N PRO A 6 -2.94 0.84 -25.57
CA PRO A 6 -2.05 0.53 -24.45
C PRO A 6 -1.83 1.78 -23.59
N ILE A 7 -1.78 1.59 -22.26
CA ILE A 7 -1.45 2.69 -21.34
C ILE A 7 -0.09 3.31 -21.77
N ARG A 8 -0.08 4.63 -21.99
CA ARG A 8 1.14 5.36 -22.36
C ARG A 8 2.16 5.27 -21.22
N ALA A 9 3.44 5.20 -21.55
CA ALA A 9 4.52 5.06 -20.55
C ALA A 9 4.45 6.13 -19.46
N GLY A 10 4.18 7.39 -19.80
CA GLY A 10 4.03 8.47 -18.82
C GLY A 10 2.85 8.26 -17.86
N ALA A 11 1.72 7.73 -18.35
CA ALA A 11 0.57 7.42 -17.52
C ALA A 11 0.82 6.21 -16.60
N GLY A 12 1.56 5.20 -17.11
CA GLY A 12 2.00 4.06 -16.33
C GLY A 12 2.97 4.46 -15.23
N LEU A 13 3.94 5.32 -15.53
CA LEU A 13 4.88 5.86 -14.56
C LEU A 13 4.17 6.71 -13.49
N ALA A 14 3.26 7.60 -13.91
CA ALA A 14 2.49 8.44 -12.99
C ALA A 14 1.68 7.63 -11.99
N TYR A 15 1.10 6.50 -12.41
CA TYR A 15 0.44 5.58 -11.51
C TYR A 15 1.46 4.76 -10.69
N GLY A 16 2.47 4.17 -11.34
CA GLY A 16 3.37 3.19 -10.72
C GLY A 16 4.30 3.77 -9.66
N LEU A 17 4.68 5.07 -9.79
CA LEU A 17 5.72 5.67 -8.94
C LEU A 17 5.41 5.63 -7.44
N LEU A 18 4.14 5.69 -7.04
CA LEU A 18 3.73 5.54 -5.65
C LEU A 18 4.01 4.13 -5.10
N GLY A 19 4.14 3.12 -5.97
CA GLY A 19 4.56 1.78 -5.59
C GLY A 19 5.95 1.74 -4.93
N LEU A 20 6.85 2.65 -5.34
CA LEU A 20 8.21 2.74 -4.78
C LEU A 20 8.20 3.02 -3.26
N PRO A 21 7.64 4.12 -2.74
CA PRO A 21 7.64 4.36 -1.29
C PRO A 21 6.76 3.38 -0.52
N LEU A 22 5.70 2.83 -1.13
CA LEU A 22 4.88 1.80 -0.49
C LEU A 22 5.65 0.50 -0.27
N ALA A 23 6.50 0.10 -1.21
CA ALA A 23 7.36 -1.07 -1.03
C ALA A 23 8.58 -0.76 -0.15
N PHE A 24 9.10 0.47 -0.24
CA PHE A 24 10.22 0.94 0.59
C PHE A 24 9.93 0.77 2.08
N VAL A 25 8.76 1.19 2.55
CA VAL A 25 8.43 1.24 3.97
C VAL A 25 8.38 -0.14 4.65
N ALA A 26 8.16 -1.20 3.89
CA ALA A 26 8.03 -2.55 4.44
C ALA A 26 9.31 -3.01 5.17
N LEU A 27 10.48 -2.83 4.55
CA LEU A 27 11.74 -3.27 5.16
C LEU A 27 12.11 -2.51 6.43
N PRO A 28 12.04 -1.16 6.49
CA PRO A 28 12.16 -0.42 7.75
C PRO A 28 11.24 -0.91 8.86
N LEU A 29 9.98 -1.14 8.58
CA LEU A 29 9.00 -1.53 9.60
C LEU A 29 9.22 -2.95 10.13
N TYR A 30 9.60 -3.91 9.26
CA TYR A 30 9.66 -5.31 9.66
C TYR A 30 11.04 -5.79 10.08
N VAL A 31 12.09 -5.16 9.57
CA VAL A 31 13.47 -5.61 9.79
C VAL A 31 14.28 -4.60 10.59
N LEU A 32 14.24 -3.32 10.19
CA LEU A 32 15.09 -2.32 10.83
C LEU A 32 14.56 -1.89 12.20
N LEU A 33 13.26 -1.68 12.32
CA LEU A 33 12.64 -1.19 13.54
C LEU A 33 12.89 -2.10 14.76
N PRO A 34 12.65 -3.44 14.70
CA PRO A 34 12.94 -4.33 15.81
C PRO A 34 14.41 -4.29 16.22
N ASN A 35 15.32 -4.30 15.24
CA ASN A 35 16.74 -4.26 15.49
C ASN A 35 17.17 -2.91 16.10
N HIS A 36 16.60 -1.80 15.64
CA HIS A 36 16.85 -0.47 16.18
C HIS A 36 16.40 -0.38 17.64
N TYR A 37 15.18 -0.80 17.99
CA TYR A 37 14.69 -0.76 19.36
C TYR A 37 15.47 -1.68 20.30
N ALA A 38 15.90 -2.85 19.83
CA ALA A 38 16.72 -3.75 20.63
C ALA A 38 18.12 -3.17 20.91
N ARG A 39 18.74 -2.53 19.92
CA ARG A 39 20.10 -2.00 20.06
C ARG A 39 20.18 -0.65 20.75
N GLU A 40 19.30 0.29 20.37
CA GLU A 40 19.37 1.67 20.86
C GLU A 40 18.67 1.85 22.21
N PHE A 41 17.59 1.10 22.44
CA PHE A 41 16.77 1.26 23.65
C PHE A 41 16.80 0.04 24.56
N GLY A 42 17.54 -1.02 24.22
CA GLY A 42 17.67 -2.23 25.04
C GLY A 42 16.36 -3.01 25.20
N MET A 43 15.38 -2.82 24.30
CA MET A 43 14.08 -3.47 24.40
C MET A 43 14.20 -4.97 24.08
N PRO A 44 13.65 -5.88 24.92
CA PRO A 44 13.69 -7.31 24.65
C PRO A 44 13.00 -7.65 23.34
N LEU A 45 13.61 -8.51 22.51
CA LEU A 45 13.06 -8.94 21.22
C LEU A 45 11.69 -9.62 21.36
N ALA A 46 11.44 -10.31 22.48
CA ALA A 46 10.14 -10.92 22.77
C ALA A 46 9.03 -9.85 22.92
N THR A 47 9.32 -8.75 23.63
CA THR A 47 8.40 -7.62 23.77
C THR A 47 8.12 -6.96 22.42
N LEU A 48 9.17 -6.73 21.63
CA LEU A 48 9.03 -6.18 20.27
C LEU A 48 8.22 -7.11 19.36
N GLY A 49 8.47 -8.42 19.43
CA GLY A 49 7.68 -9.40 18.69
C GLY A 49 6.21 -9.37 19.07
N ALA A 50 5.89 -9.23 20.35
CA ALA A 50 4.51 -9.10 20.83
C ALA A 50 3.83 -7.80 20.32
N VAL A 51 4.56 -6.67 20.37
CA VAL A 51 4.06 -5.38 19.84
C VAL A 51 3.79 -5.46 18.34
N LEU A 52 4.73 -6.02 17.57
CA LEU A 52 4.57 -6.19 16.12
C LEU A 52 3.42 -7.13 15.79
N LEU A 53 3.27 -8.24 16.53
CA LEU A 53 2.17 -9.17 16.35
C LEU A 53 0.82 -8.51 16.65
N ALA A 54 0.72 -7.76 17.75
CA ALA A 54 -0.50 -7.03 18.09
C ALA A 54 -0.88 -6.02 17.01
N ALA A 55 0.10 -5.26 16.50
CA ALA A 55 -0.12 -4.31 15.41
C ALA A 55 -0.55 -5.02 14.11
N ARG A 56 -0.02 -6.21 13.80
CA ARG A 56 -0.42 -7.01 12.64
C ARG A 56 -1.81 -7.60 12.76
N LEU A 57 -2.20 -8.05 13.94
CA LEU A 57 -3.56 -8.54 14.19
C LEU A 57 -4.57 -7.39 14.02
N PHE A 58 -4.23 -6.21 14.51
CA PHE A 58 -5.05 -5.02 14.29
C PHE A 58 -5.20 -4.69 12.80
N ASP A 59 -4.10 -4.69 12.04
CA ASP A 59 -4.05 -4.44 10.60
C ASP A 59 -4.98 -5.41 9.86
N ALA A 60 -4.87 -6.72 10.14
CA ALA A 60 -5.71 -7.74 9.54
C ALA A 60 -7.23 -7.55 9.79
N ILE A 61 -7.59 -6.99 10.95
CA ILE A 61 -8.98 -6.67 11.30
C ILE A 61 -9.42 -5.37 10.63
N SER A 62 -8.53 -4.37 10.55
CA SER A 62 -8.86 -3.06 10.01
C SER A 62 -8.88 -3.00 8.48
N ASP A 63 -8.11 -3.82 7.78
CA ASP A 63 -8.02 -3.84 6.31
C ASP A 63 -9.38 -3.96 5.59
N PRO A 64 -10.31 -4.85 6.00
CA PRO A 64 -11.63 -4.91 5.38
C PRO A 64 -12.45 -3.62 5.57
N LEU A 65 -12.27 -2.92 6.70
CA LEU A 65 -12.93 -1.64 6.97
C LEU A 65 -12.33 -0.53 6.09
N LEU A 66 -11.01 -0.50 5.94
CA LEU A 66 -10.30 0.42 5.06
C LEU A 66 -10.66 0.16 3.59
N GLY A 67 -10.86 -1.09 3.20
CA GLY A 67 -11.38 -1.47 1.88
C GLY A 67 -12.76 -0.86 1.61
N ARG A 68 -13.70 -0.99 2.55
CA ARG A 68 -15.04 -0.36 2.46
C ARG A 68 -14.96 1.16 2.41
N LEU A 69 -14.07 1.76 3.23
CA LEU A 69 -13.83 3.20 3.20
C LEU A 69 -13.32 3.63 1.81
N SER A 70 -12.36 2.90 1.25
CA SER A 70 -11.83 3.14 -0.09
C SER A 70 -12.95 3.09 -1.14
N ASP A 71 -13.82 2.07 -1.10
CA ASP A 71 -14.96 1.96 -2.02
C ASP A 71 -15.94 3.15 -1.87
N HIS A 72 -16.23 3.55 -0.63
CA HIS A 72 -17.07 4.73 -0.38
C HIS A 72 -16.44 6.02 -0.92
N LEU A 73 -15.14 6.21 -0.74
CA LEU A 73 -14.41 7.37 -1.25
C LEU A 73 -14.45 7.43 -2.79
N PHE A 74 -14.22 6.29 -3.47
CA PHE A 74 -14.35 6.19 -4.92
C PHE A 74 -15.79 6.47 -5.38
N GLY A 75 -16.79 6.05 -4.59
CA GLY A 75 -18.20 6.39 -4.82
C GLY A 75 -18.48 7.88 -4.71
N ARG A 76 -17.75 8.60 -3.88
CA ARG A 76 -17.95 10.02 -3.64
C ARG A 76 -17.26 10.89 -4.69
N SER A 77 -15.94 10.80 -4.81
CA SER A 77 -15.16 11.50 -5.84
C SER A 77 -13.69 11.08 -5.85
N VAL A 78 -13.05 11.22 -7.01
CA VAL A 78 -11.60 11.04 -7.16
C VAL A 78 -10.81 12.02 -6.27
N ARG A 79 -11.32 13.24 -6.06
CA ARG A 79 -10.68 14.22 -5.15
C ARG A 79 -10.69 13.76 -3.70
N ALA A 80 -11.77 13.10 -3.26
CA ALA A 80 -11.84 12.53 -1.91
C ALA A 80 -10.79 11.41 -1.71
N VAL A 81 -10.61 10.55 -2.70
CA VAL A 81 -9.57 9.51 -2.68
C VAL A 81 -8.17 10.11 -2.57
N LEU A 82 -7.86 11.12 -3.40
CA LEU A 82 -6.56 11.80 -3.37
C LEU A 82 -6.35 12.59 -2.07
N GLY A 83 -7.39 13.22 -1.52
CA GLY A 83 -7.30 13.94 -0.26
C GLY A 83 -7.00 13.01 0.93
N VAL A 84 -7.72 11.89 1.03
CA VAL A 84 -7.43 10.87 2.05
C VAL A 84 -6.06 10.24 1.80
N GLY A 85 -5.67 10.03 0.53
CA GLY A 85 -4.33 9.57 0.16
C GLY A 85 -3.23 10.52 0.62
N ALA A 86 -3.42 11.85 0.48
CA ALA A 86 -2.47 12.85 0.97
C ALA A 86 -2.33 12.81 2.51
N LEU A 87 -3.47 12.73 3.21
CA LEU A 87 -3.48 12.60 4.67
C LEU A 87 -2.74 11.33 5.10
N SER A 88 -3.06 10.20 4.47
CA SER A 88 -2.39 8.91 4.76
C SER A 88 -0.89 8.98 4.47
N ALA A 89 -0.46 9.60 3.37
CA ALA A 89 0.95 9.79 3.06
C ALA A 89 1.66 10.65 4.12
N GLY A 90 1.05 11.75 4.56
CA GLY A 90 1.58 12.59 5.64
C GLY A 90 1.70 11.84 6.98
N VAL A 91 0.64 11.12 7.36
CA VAL A 91 0.62 10.31 8.59
C VAL A 91 1.65 9.17 8.52
N LEU A 92 1.80 8.52 7.36
CA LEU A 92 2.78 7.46 7.14
C LEU A 92 4.21 7.99 7.28
N ALA A 93 4.52 9.15 6.70
CA ALA A 93 5.85 9.77 6.81
C ALA A 93 6.18 10.15 8.26
N LEU A 94 5.26 10.85 8.93
CA LEU A 94 5.43 11.26 10.33
C LEU A 94 5.46 10.05 11.27
N GLY A 95 4.63 9.06 11.03
CA GLY A 95 4.60 7.82 11.78
C GLY A 95 5.92 7.06 11.70
N LEU A 96 6.49 6.92 10.50
CA LEU A 96 7.77 6.26 10.33
C LEU A 96 8.90 7.03 11.02
N ILE A 97 8.92 8.36 10.93
CA ILE A 97 9.90 9.21 11.63
C ILE A 97 9.75 9.02 13.15
N SER A 98 8.52 9.07 13.67
CA SER A 98 8.26 8.94 15.11
C SER A 98 8.64 7.57 15.68
N LEU A 99 8.56 6.52 14.86
CA LEU A 99 8.98 5.16 15.22
C LEU A 99 10.49 5.07 15.39
N PHE A 100 11.28 5.69 14.52
CA PHE A 100 12.74 5.67 14.63
C PHE A 100 13.31 6.70 15.60
N PHE A 101 12.56 7.77 15.90
CA PHE A 101 12.94 8.82 16.84
C PHE A 101 11.85 9.05 17.90
N PRO A 102 11.70 8.08 18.85
CA PRO A 102 10.67 8.21 19.88
C PRO A 102 10.94 9.41 20.78
N ALA A 103 9.88 10.17 21.08
CA ALA A 103 9.94 11.35 21.95
C ALA A 103 9.83 11.01 23.44
N VAL A 104 9.75 9.71 23.78
CA VAL A 104 9.56 9.20 25.14
C VAL A 104 10.78 8.41 25.62
N ARG A 105 10.91 8.27 26.92
CA ARG A 105 11.99 7.49 27.57
C ARG A 105 11.40 6.56 28.62
N GLY A 106 12.10 5.45 28.86
CA GLY A 106 11.69 4.40 29.79
C GLY A 106 10.97 3.24 29.09
N PRO A 107 11.13 2.01 29.62
CA PRO A 107 10.71 0.79 28.93
C PRO A 107 9.20 0.76 28.62
N ASP A 108 8.37 1.05 29.62
CA ASP A 108 6.90 1.00 29.44
C ASP A 108 6.39 2.07 28.47
N ALA A 109 6.94 3.29 28.56
CA ALA A 109 6.60 4.38 27.67
C ALA A 109 7.03 4.09 26.22
N LEU A 110 8.18 3.46 26.01
CA LEU A 110 8.67 3.05 24.69
C LEU A 110 7.80 1.93 24.09
N VAL A 111 7.33 0.97 24.89
CA VAL A 111 6.40 -0.08 24.43
C VAL A 111 5.09 0.54 23.97
N ALA A 112 4.51 1.41 24.80
CA ALA A 112 3.26 2.10 24.46
C ALA A 112 3.41 2.98 23.23
N TRP A 113 4.51 3.74 23.13
CA TRP A 113 4.84 4.57 21.98
C TRP A 113 4.96 3.74 20.69
N ALA A 114 5.75 2.66 20.73
CA ALA A 114 5.94 1.79 19.59
C ALA A 114 4.61 1.18 19.11
N LEU A 115 3.79 0.69 20.04
CA LEU A 115 2.48 0.12 19.70
C LEU A 115 1.57 1.16 19.04
N ILE A 116 1.38 2.32 19.67
CA ILE A 116 0.49 3.37 19.16
C ILE A 116 0.99 3.89 17.81
N ALA A 117 2.29 4.20 17.70
CA ALA A 117 2.87 4.68 16.46
C ALA A 117 2.80 3.64 15.34
N LEU A 118 2.98 2.34 15.63
CA LEU A 118 2.79 1.26 14.65
C LEU A 118 1.35 1.16 14.18
N LEU A 119 0.37 1.20 15.08
CA LEU A 119 -1.05 1.14 14.72
C LEU A 119 -1.42 2.28 13.77
N ILE A 120 -0.99 3.50 14.07
CA ILE A 120 -1.24 4.69 13.23
C ILE A 120 -0.53 4.55 11.88
N THR A 121 0.74 4.14 11.89
CA THR A 121 1.57 3.99 10.68
C THR A 121 1.03 2.90 9.76
N TYR A 122 0.65 1.73 10.31
CA TYR A 122 0.05 0.64 9.54
C TYR A 122 -1.30 1.03 8.96
N THR A 123 -2.17 1.67 9.74
CA THR A 123 -3.47 2.16 9.23
C THR A 123 -3.27 3.12 8.05
N ALA A 124 -2.33 4.06 8.17
CA ALA A 124 -2.03 5.00 7.09
C ALA A 124 -1.44 4.29 5.85
N TYR A 125 -0.54 3.33 6.05
CA TYR A 125 0.04 2.51 4.99
C TYR A 125 -1.04 1.68 4.28
N SER A 126 -1.85 0.94 5.03
CA SER A 126 -2.93 0.10 4.48
C SER A 126 -3.95 0.93 3.72
N GLN A 127 -4.39 2.07 4.27
CA GLN A 127 -5.31 2.98 3.58
C GLN A 127 -4.74 3.48 2.25
N LEU A 128 -3.48 3.94 2.23
CA LEU A 128 -2.83 4.44 1.03
C LEU A 128 -2.63 3.32 0.00
N SER A 129 -2.19 2.15 0.45
CA SER A 129 -1.96 0.97 -0.39
C SER A 129 -3.25 0.45 -1.03
N ILE A 130 -4.32 0.31 -0.23
CA ILE A 130 -5.64 -0.13 -0.70
C ILE A 130 -6.21 0.87 -1.71
N ALA A 131 -6.15 2.17 -1.42
CA ALA A 131 -6.64 3.21 -2.33
C ALA A 131 -5.86 3.21 -3.66
N HIS A 132 -4.54 3.07 -3.61
CA HIS A 132 -3.68 3.01 -4.80
C HIS A 132 -3.94 1.75 -5.64
N GLN A 133 -4.07 0.58 -5.02
CA GLN A 133 -4.39 -0.67 -5.72
C GLN A 133 -5.81 -0.63 -6.31
N SER A 134 -6.79 -0.13 -5.57
CA SER A 134 -8.17 0.07 -6.04
C SER A 134 -8.23 1.03 -7.22
N TRP A 135 -7.39 2.07 -7.24
CA TRP A 135 -7.26 2.97 -8.38
C TRP A 135 -6.80 2.21 -9.63
N GLY A 136 -5.72 1.44 -9.53
CA GLY A 136 -5.19 0.65 -10.64
C GLY A 136 -6.22 -0.35 -11.19
N ALA A 137 -6.93 -1.05 -10.30
CA ALA A 137 -7.99 -1.99 -10.68
C ALA A 137 -9.14 -1.30 -11.44
N ARG A 138 -9.45 -0.04 -11.10
CA ARG A 138 -10.53 0.76 -11.72
C ARG A 138 -10.10 1.48 -13.01
N LEU A 139 -8.82 1.44 -13.40
CA LEU A 139 -8.40 1.94 -14.71
C LEU A 139 -8.92 1.08 -15.88
N GLY A 140 -9.38 -0.15 -15.59
CA GLY A 140 -10.02 -1.03 -16.55
C GLY A 140 -9.04 -1.62 -17.57
N GLY A 141 -9.59 -1.94 -18.75
CA GLY A 141 -8.85 -2.55 -19.86
C GLY A 141 -8.93 -4.07 -19.88
N ASP A 142 -8.31 -4.65 -20.91
CA ASP A 142 -8.14 -6.09 -21.06
C ASP A 142 -7.10 -6.65 -20.08
N GLU A 143 -6.88 -7.96 -20.09
CA GLU A 143 -5.93 -8.64 -19.21
C GLU A 143 -4.50 -8.12 -19.42
N LEU A 144 -4.11 -7.88 -20.67
CA LEU A 144 -2.78 -7.36 -21.00
C LEU A 144 -2.55 -5.96 -20.43
N GLN A 145 -3.56 -5.08 -20.51
CA GLN A 145 -3.48 -3.73 -19.96
C GLN A 145 -3.41 -3.75 -18.43
N ARG A 146 -4.20 -4.60 -17.78
CA ARG A 146 -4.12 -4.79 -16.32
C ARG A 146 -2.74 -5.29 -15.90
N GLY A 147 -2.17 -6.27 -16.61
CA GLY A 147 -0.81 -6.73 -16.40
C GLY A 147 0.23 -5.61 -16.52
N ARG A 148 0.10 -4.71 -17.49
CA ARG A 148 0.98 -3.54 -17.66
C ARG A 148 0.85 -2.54 -16.50
N ILE A 149 -0.36 -2.27 -16.01
CA ILE A 149 -0.60 -1.39 -14.86
C ILE A 149 0.10 -1.95 -13.61
N VAL A 150 -0.06 -3.25 -13.37
CA VAL A 150 0.62 -3.95 -12.26
C VAL A 150 2.14 -3.89 -12.45
N ALA A 151 2.65 -4.16 -13.66
CA ALA A 151 4.09 -4.13 -13.95
C ALA A 151 4.73 -2.77 -13.67
N TRP A 152 4.08 -1.66 -13.97
CA TRP A 152 4.58 -0.32 -13.62
C TRP A 152 4.69 -0.13 -12.10
N ARG A 153 3.69 -0.57 -11.33
CA ARG A 153 3.72 -0.50 -9.87
C ARG A 153 4.81 -1.38 -9.28
N GLU A 154 4.88 -2.65 -9.71
CA GLU A 154 5.86 -3.61 -9.19
C GLU A 154 7.29 -3.26 -9.60
N GLY A 155 7.49 -2.73 -10.81
CA GLY A 155 8.81 -2.24 -11.24
C GLY A 155 9.31 -1.09 -10.36
N ALA A 156 8.43 -0.13 -10.03
CA ALA A 156 8.76 0.94 -9.08
C ALA A 156 8.97 0.40 -7.66
N ALA A 157 8.18 -0.59 -7.23
CA ALA A 157 8.28 -1.25 -5.94
C ALA A 157 9.65 -1.92 -5.74
N LEU A 158 10.18 -2.60 -6.76
CA LEU A 158 11.52 -3.20 -6.71
C LEU A 158 12.61 -2.17 -6.41
N VAL A 159 12.54 -1.00 -7.05
CA VAL A 159 13.46 0.11 -6.76
C VAL A 159 13.33 0.55 -5.30
N GLY A 160 12.10 0.63 -4.78
CA GLY A 160 11.82 0.98 -3.38
C GLY A 160 12.46 0.00 -2.39
N VAL A 161 12.32 -1.31 -2.63
CA VAL A 161 12.94 -2.35 -1.78
C VAL A 161 14.46 -2.25 -1.78
N VAL A 162 15.07 -2.05 -2.96
CA VAL A 162 16.53 -1.90 -3.08
C VAL A 162 17.01 -0.66 -2.32
N LEU A 163 16.35 0.48 -2.47
CA LEU A 163 16.69 1.69 -1.73
C LEU A 163 16.56 1.48 -0.21
N ALA A 164 15.48 0.84 0.24
CA ALA A 164 15.25 0.56 1.65
C ALA A 164 16.31 -0.36 2.27
N SER A 165 16.86 -1.27 1.49
CA SER A 165 17.92 -2.20 1.97
C SER A 165 19.31 -1.56 1.99
N VAL A 166 19.61 -0.69 1.04
CA VAL A 166 20.96 -0.14 0.85
C VAL A 166 21.20 1.14 1.65
N LEU A 167 20.21 2.06 1.65
CA LEU A 167 20.38 3.40 2.24
C LEU A 167 20.74 3.39 3.74
N PRO A 168 20.10 2.61 4.61
CA PRO A 168 20.43 2.64 6.05
C PRO A 168 21.84 2.14 6.31
N ALA A 169 22.35 1.21 5.51
CA ALA A 169 23.71 0.66 5.67
C ALA A 169 24.79 1.64 5.18
N LEU A 170 24.52 2.39 4.11
CA LEU A 170 25.50 3.30 3.52
C LEU A 170 25.45 4.71 4.08
N LEU A 171 24.25 5.25 4.34
CA LEU A 171 24.02 6.66 4.64
C LEU A 171 23.31 6.90 5.98
N GLY A 172 22.93 5.83 6.67
CA GLY A 172 22.27 5.89 7.97
C GLY A 172 20.76 6.16 7.91
N LEU A 173 20.12 6.05 9.07
CA LEU A 173 18.66 6.17 9.23
C LEU A 173 18.09 7.55 8.83
N PRO A 174 18.73 8.70 9.19
CA PRO A 174 18.17 10.00 8.82
C PRO A 174 18.05 10.20 7.31
N VAL A 175 19.08 9.79 6.55
CA VAL A 175 19.05 9.88 5.08
C VAL A 175 18.02 8.94 4.49
N MET A 176 17.91 7.71 5.01
CA MET A 176 16.88 6.76 4.60
C MET A 176 15.48 7.35 4.78
N LEU A 177 15.17 7.96 5.92
CA LEU A 177 13.88 8.57 6.20
C LEU A 177 13.61 9.81 5.31
N ALA A 178 14.63 10.62 5.05
CA ALA A 178 14.51 11.75 4.13
C ALA A 178 14.20 11.29 2.70
N VAL A 179 14.91 10.27 2.20
CA VAL A 179 14.66 9.69 0.87
C VAL A 179 13.26 9.07 0.82
N PHE A 180 12.84 8.38 1.86
CA PHE A 180 11.46 7.84 1.96
C PHE A 180 10.43 8.97 1.86
N ALA A 181 10.56 10.04 2.64
CA ALA A 181 9.63 11.17 2.62
C ALA A 181 9.57 11.85 1.24
N ILE A 182 10.74 12.08 0.61
CA ILE A 182 10.83 12.66 -0.73
C ILE A 182 10.15 11.76 -1.76
N THR A 183 10.46 10.47 -1.77
CA THR A 183 9.87 9.53 -2.72
C THR A 183 8.36 9.36 -2.51
N LEU A 184 7.88 9.45 -1.26
CA LEU A 184 6.46 9.42 -0.93
C LEU A 184 5.73 10.67 -1.45
N LEU A 185 6.31 11.85 -1.28
CA LEU A 185 5.77 13.10 -1.82
C LEU A 185 5.72 13.08 -3.35
N LEU A 186 6.82 12.67 -3.99
CA LEU A 186 6.90 12.56 -5.45
C LEU A 186 5.94 11.50 -5.99
N GLY A 187 5.84 10.35 -5.33
CA GLY A 187 4.92 9.27 -5.69
C GLY A 187 3.46 9.70 -5.56
N TRP A 188 3.11 10.38 -4.47
CA TRP A 188 1.76 10.94 -4.30
C TRP A 188 1.46 12.01 -5.35
N TRP A 189 2.37 12.94 -5.58
CA TRP A 189 2.23 13.97 -6.61
C TRP A 189 2.05 13.35 -8.01
N ALA A 190 2.86 12.38 -8.37
CA ALA A 190 2.74 11.65 -9.64
C ALA A 190 1.37 10.96 -9.75
N TRP A 191 0.87 10.34 -8.66
CA TRP A 191 -0.44 9.72 -8.62
C TRP A 191 -1.58 10.71 -8.89
N THR A 192 -1.45 11.98 -8.49
CA THR A 192 -2.44 13.02 -8.84
C THR A 192 -2.52 13.30 -10.35
N GLN A 193 -1.45 13.00 -11.09
CA GLN A 193 -1.36 13.13 -12.55
C GLN A 193 -1.74 11.83 -13.28
N ALA A 194 -1.96 10.73 -12.56
CA ALA A 194 -2.32 9.46 -13.15
C ALA A 194 -3.69 9.51 -13.85
N PRO A 195 -3.93 8.67 -14.86
CA PRO A 195 -5.26 8.55 -15.48
C PRO A 195 -6.33 8.34 -14.42
N ARG A 196 -7.44 9.05 -14.55
CA ARG A 196 -8.54 8.94 -13.59
C ARG A 196 -9.32 7.66 -13.82
N PRO A 197 -9.68 6.93 -12.75
CA PRO A 197 -10.59 5.80 -12.86
C PRO A 197 -11.91 6.25 -13.46
N ALA A 198 -12.53 5.40 -14.26
CA ALA A 198 -13.85 5.67 -14.80
C ALA A 198 -14.86 5.90 -13.65
N ALA A 199 -15.57 7.02 -13.68
CA ALA A 199 -16.68 7.25 -12.77
C ALA A 199 -17.77 6.19 -13.03
N HIS A 200 -18.15 5.47 -11.97
CA HIS A 200 -19.30 4.54 -11.89
C HIS A 200 -19.93 4.14 -13.23
N GLY A 201 -19.65 2.96 -13.72
CA GLY A 201 -20.30 2.38 -14.88
C GLY A 201 -19.75 1.04 -15.33
N GLY A 202 -18.54 0.74 -14.94
CA GLY A 202 -17.94 -0.57 -15.13
C GLY A 202 -18.09 -1.43 -13.88
N ALA A 203 -19.32 -1.65 -13.38
CA ALA A 203 -19.54 -2.88 -12.67
C ALA A 203 -18.86 -3.96 -13.51
N VAL A 204 -18.03 -4.78 -12.89
CA VAL A 204 -17.65 -6.06 -13.43
C VAL A 204 -18.96 -6.87 -13.55
N ALA A 205 -19.74 -6.51 -14.55
CA ALA A 205 -20.73 -7.36 -15.16
C ALA A 205 -19.98 -8.34 -16.07
N GLY A 206 -18.91 -8.93 -15.56
CA GLY A 206 -18.65 -10.31 -15.78
C GLY A 206 -19.75 -11.03 -15.03
N VAL A 207 -20.94 -11.00 -15.64
CA VAL A 207 -21.97 -11.98 -15.35
C VAL A 207 -21.23 -13.30 -15.27
N TYR A 208 -20.99 -13.78 -14.02
CA TYR A 208 -20.83 -15.21 -13.79
C TYR A 208 -22.16 -15.80 -14.34
N ARG A 209 -22.16 -16.10 -15.63
CA ARG A 209 -23.11 -17.05 -16.19
C ARG A 209 -22.65 -18.37 -15.58
N PRO A 210 -23.42 -18.91 -14.61
CA PRO A 210 -23.15 -20.27 -14.18
C PRO A 210 -23.14 -21.09 -15.48
N PRO A 211 -22.18 -22.01 -15.66
CA PRO A 211 -22.17 -22.87 -16.83
C PRO A 211 -23.58 -23.42 -16.92
N GLN A 212 -24.25 -23.17 -18.06
CA GLN A 212 -25.55 -23.80 -18.33
C GLN A 212 -25.30 -25.26 -18.05
N ARG A 213 -25.96 -25.81 -17.04
CA ARG A 213 -25.96 -27.23 -16.76
C ARG A 213 -26.31 -27.88 -18.08
N ALA A 214 -25.31 -28.28 -18.86
CA ALA A 214 -25.50 -29.24 -19.92
C ALA A 214 -26.20 -30.41 -19.23
N SER A 215 -27.42 -30.64 -19.61
CA SER A 215 -28.25 -31.71 -19.07
C SER A 215 -27.48 -33.01 -19.28
N LEU A 216 -26.79 -33.48 -18.24
CA LEU A 216 -26.09 -34.77 -18.23
C LEU A 216 -27.06 -35.97 -18.24
N TRP A 217 -28.34 -35.69 -18.50
CA TRP A 217 -29.37 -36.71 -18.69
C TRP A 217 -29.73 -36.76 -20.17
N ARG A 218 -28.84 -37.32 -21.01
CA ARG A 218 -29.26 -38.06 -22.19
C ARG A 218 -29.47 -39.48 -21.73
N PRO A 219 -30.73 -40.02 -21.73
CA PRO A 219 -30.93 -41.40 -21.47
C PRO A 219 -30.33 -42.22 -22.64
N TRP A 220 -29.50 -43.16 -22.27
CA TRP A 220 -29.03 -44.20 -23.17
C TRP A 220 -30.25 -45.01 -23.57
N GLY A 221 -30.84 -44.73 -24.71
CA GLY A 221 -32.00 -45.40 -25.27
C GLY A 221 -31.75 -45.81 -26.71
N ARG A 222 -31.38 -47.08 -26.85
CA ARG A 222 -31.46 -48.00 -28.03
C ARG A 222 -30.49 -47.70 -29.17
#